data_0de2bf9ebca005862e60d0f6cd1b5a2e
#
_entry.id   0de2bf9ebca005862e60d0f6cd1b5a2e
#
_cell.length_a   1.000
_cell.length_b   1.000
_cell.length_c   1.000
_cell.angle_alpha   90.00
_cell.angle_beta   90.00
_cell.angle_gamma   90.00
#
_symmetry.space_group_name_H-M   'P 1'
#
loop_
_entity.id
_entity.type
_entity.pdbx_description
1 polymer ?
#
loop_
_entity_poly.entity_id
_entity_poly.type
_entity_poly.pdbx_seq_one_letter_code
_entity_poly.pdbx_strand_id
1 'polypeptide(L)'
;MKRYRASWLYTGEGSPQENAMIDIEHGRILGISFDTNDAIDLGEVAIVPGLINAHTHLEFSAITSPLEPLTNFPAWIRSVIRWRQESEFGIEASILSGLDESRLSGVTSIAEIATKDWRNSLQIQESRSLPSKTLMFREYLGLSDEAAQSQLVDAEKFLQANCDAG
;
A
#
# COMPACT_ATOMS: atom_id res chain seq x y z
N MET A 1 -17.24 6.31 22.79
CA MET A 1 -17.75 5.22 21.90
C MET A 1 -18.60 5.85 20.81
N LYS A 2 -18.44 5.41 19.57
CA LYS A 2 -19.30 5.76 18.43
C LYS A 2 -19.86 4.47 17.83
N ARG A 3 -21.15 4.47 17.51
CA ARG A 3 -21.85 3.35 16.86
C ARG A 3 -22.25 3.77 15.47
N TYR A 4 -21.97 2.95 14.46
CA TYR A 4 -22.33 3.20 13.08
C TYR A 4 -23.18 2.05 12.55
N ARG A 5 -24.28 2.38 11.87
CA ARG A 5 -25.17 1.45 11.18
C ARG A 5 -24.95 1.56 9.68
N ALA A 6 -24.95 0.42 8.98
CA ALA A 6 -24.97 0.35 7.53
C ALA A 6 -25.94 -0.73 7.07
N SER A 7 -26.40 -0.67 5.82
CA SER A 7 -27.24 -1.72 5.23
C SER A 7 -26.51 -3.06 5.20
N TRP A 8 -25.20 -3.04 4.99
CA TRP A 8 -24.35 -4.23 4.92
C TRP A 8 -23.08 -4.06 5.76
N LEU A 9 -22.70 -5.13 6.45
CA LEU A 9 -21.42 -5.24 7.13
C LEU A 9 -20.71 -6.51 6.71
N TYR A 10 -19.51 -6.37 6.16
CA TYR A 10 -18.59 -7.46 5.82
C TYR A 10 -17.44 -7.46 6.82
N THR A 11 -17.25 -8.58 7.52
CA THR A 11 -16.16 -8.70 8.50
C THR A 11 -14.87 -9.24 7.91
N GLY A 12 -14.92 -9.75 6.69
CA GLY A 12 -13.86 -10.53 6.06
C GLY A 12 -14.01 -12.04 6.30
N GLU A 13 -14.91 -12.45 7.18
CA GLU A 13 -15.21 -13.85 7.51
C GLU A 13 -16.74 -14.08 7.48
N GLY A 14 -17.14 -15.22 6.94
CA GLY A 14 -18.55 -15.60 6.86
C GLY A 14 -19.40 -14.78 5.88
N SER A 15 -20.70 -14.85 6.05
CA SER A 15 -21.65 -14.12 5.20
C SER A 15 -21.79 -12.65 5.64
N PRO A 16 -22.10 -11.74 4.69
CA PRO A 16 -22.43 -10.37 5.04
C PRO A 16 -23.61 -10.31 6.02
N GLN A 17 -23.57 -9.31 6.89
CA GLN A 17 -24.60 -9.08 7.89
C GLN A 17 -25.45 -7.87 7.49
N GLU A 18 -26.77 -8.05 7.40
CA GLU A 18 -27.69 -6.98 7.08
C GLU A 18 -28.02 -6.14 8.31
N ASN A 19 -28.11 -4.82 8.13
CA ASN A 19 -28.51 -3.88 9.16
C ASN A 19 -27.71 -3.99 10.47
N ALA A 20 -26.46 -4.43 10.37
CA ALA A 20 -25.57 -4.56 11.51
C ALA A 20 -24.93 -3.21 11.88
N MET A 21 -24.55 -3.11 13.12
CA MET A 21 -23.85 -1.96 13.66
C MET A 21 -22.47 -2.34 14.13
N ILE A 22 -21.54 -1.39 13.99
CA ILE A 22 -20.19 -1.51 14.47
C ILE A 22 -19.95 -0.46 15.57
N ASP A 23 -19.48 -0.92 16.73
CA ASP A 23 -19.11 -0.07 17.84
C ASP A 23 -17.61 0.23 17.79
N ILE A 24 -17.25 1.52 17.79
CA ILE A 24 -15.86 1.98 17.69
C ILE A 24 -15.52 2.88 18.87
N GLU A 25 -14.41 2.60 19.53
CA GLU A 25 -13.88 3.44 20.59
C GLU A 25 -12.35 3.45 20.51
N HIS A 26 -11.76 4.65 20.62
CA HIS A 26 -10.32 4.88 20.53
C HIS A 26 -9.67 4.23 19.27
N GLY A 27 -10.37 4.29 18.15
CA GLY A 27 -9.89 3.71 16.87
C GLY A 27 -9.93 2.18 16.79
N ARG A 28 -10.60 1.52 17.76
CA ARG A 28 -10.76 0.06 17.79
C ARG A 28 -12.23 -0.33 17.67
N ILE A 29 -12.47 -1.41 16.94
CA ILE A 29 -13.77 -2.06 16.90
C ILE A 29 -13.94 -2.82 18.22
N LEU A 30 -15.02 -2.52 18.95
CA LEU A 30 -15.37 -3.19 20.20
C LEU A 30 -16.28 -4.40 19.95
N GLY A 31 -17.15 -4.31 18.95
CA GLY A 31 -18.08 -5.36 18.64
C GLY A 31 -19.02 -5.01 17.48
N ILE A 32 -19.84 -5.99 17.15
CA ILE A 32 -20.90 -5.87 16.17
C ILE A 32 -22.20 -6.17 16.92
N SER A 33 -23.23 -5.38 16.68
CA SER A 33 -24.54 -5.53 17.30
C SER A 33 -25.66 -5.31 16.29
N PHE A 34 -26.89 -5.60 16.69
CA PHE A 34 -28.11 -5.34 15.91
C PHE A 34 -29.08 -4.42 16.67
N ASP A 35 -28.60 -3.83 17.77
CA ASP A 35 -29.38 -2.87 18.56
C ASP A 35 -29.29 -1.47 17.95
N THR A 36 -30.39 -0.95 17.47
CA THR A 36 -30.47 0.30 16.71
C THR A 36 -30.38 1.59 17.55
N ASN A 37 -30.28 1.47 18.87
CA ASN A 37 -30.23 2.64 19.73
C ASN A 37 -28.93 3.43 19.56
N ASP A 38 -29.05 4.75 19.41
CA ASP A 38 -27.94 5.71 19.38
C ASP A 38 -26.89 5.48 18.25
N ALA A 39 -27.28 4.84 17.13
CA ALA A 39 -26.40 4.63 16.00
C ALA A 39 -26.44 5.80 15.01
N ILE A 40 -25.26 6.17 14.49
CA ILE A 40 -25.12 7.04 13.33
C ILE A 40 -25.46 6.19 12.10
N ASP A 41 -26.59 6.49 11.46
CA ASP A 41 -27.00 5.78 10.25
C ASP A 41 -26.24 6.30 9.03
N LEU A 42 -25.48 5.41 8.39
CA LEU A 42 -24.74 5.70 7.17
C LEU A 42 -25.59 5.49 5.89
N GLY A 43 -26.82 4.99 6.05
CA GLY A 43 -27.74 4.72 4.94
C GLY A 43 -27.44 3.43 4.17
N GLU A 44 -27.78 3.44 2.88
CA GLU A 44 -27.62 2.29 1.98
C GLU A 44 -26.16 2.12 1.52
N VAL A 45 -25.29 1.79 2.46
CA VAL A 45 -23.87 1.55 2.21
C VAL A 45 -23.43 0.22 2.80
N ALA A 46 -22.24 -0.24 2.39
CA ALA A 46 -21.58 -1.39 2.98
C ALA A 46 -20.35 -0.92 3.77
N ILE A 47 -20.23 -1.38 5.02
CA ILE A 47 -18.97 -1.30 5.77
C ILE A 47 -18.16 -2.54 5.42
N VAL A 48 -16.92 -2.34 5.00
CA VAL A 48 -15.98 -3.41 4.65
C VAL A 48 -14.65 -3.18 5.38
N PRO A 49 -13.85 -4.21 5.63
CA PRO A 49 -12.46 -4.02 6.07
C PRO A 49 -11.70 -3.16 5.06
N GLY A 50 -10.73 -2.39 5.56
CA GLY A 50 -9.85 -1.63 4.68
C GLY A 50 -9.14 -2.55 3.69
N LEU A 51 -9.00 -2.08 2.46
CA LEU A 51 -8.38 -2.87 1.39
C LEU A 51 -6.88 -3.05 1.65
N ILE A 52 -6.34 -4.16 1.17
CA ILE A 52 -4.90 -4.46 1.21
C ILE A 52 -4.38 -4.50 -0.21
N ASN A 53 -3.44 -3.62 -0.53
CA ASN A 53 -2.68 -3.73 -1.77
C ASN A 53 -1.45 -4.60 -1.50
N ALA A 54 -1.52 -5.87 -1.87
CA ALA A 54 -0.50 -6.86 -1.56
C ALA A 54 0.72 -6.80 -2.51
N HIS A 55 0.72 -5.95 -3.54
CA HIS A 55 1.83 -5.78 -4.47
C HIS A 55 1.69 -4.45 -5.22
N THR A 56 2.61 -3.53 -4.96
CA THR A 56 2.67 -2.25 -5.67
C THR A 56 4.11 -1.77 -5.82
N HIS A 57 4.33 -0.89 -6.80
CA HIS A 57 5.54 -0.15 -7.02
C HIS A 57 5.21 1.34 -6.99
N LEU A 58 5.20 1.93 -5.81
CA LEU A 58 4.80 3.33 -5.61
C LEU A 58 5.68 4.33 -6.36
N GLU A 59 6.92 3.94 -6.67
CA GLU A 59 7.82 4.76 -7.49
C GLU A 59 7.24 5.10 -8.89
N PHE A 60 6.28 4.31 -9.38
CA PHE A 60 5.64 4.52 -10.67
C PHE A 60 4.36 5.35 -10.62
N SER A 61 3.93 5.81 -9.46
CA SER A 61 2.65 6.54 -9.30
C SER A 61 2.61 7.88 -10.05
N ALA A 62 3.77 8.42 -10.44
CA ALA A 62 3.84 9.61 -11.30
C ALA A 62 3.65 9.30 -12.79
N ILE A 63 3.55 8.04 -13.21
CA ILE A 63 3.33 7.67 -14.61
C ILE A 63 1.86 7.93 -14.96
N THR A 64 1.63 8.87 -15.86
CA THR A 64 0.29 9.26 -16.31
C THR A 64 -0.17 8.54 -17.57
N SER A 65 0.72 7.80 -18.23
CA SER A 65 0.43 7.05 -19.46
C SER A 65 1.18 5.72 -19.45
N PRO A 66 0.61 4.64 -20.03
CA PRO A 66 1.29 3.35 -20.11
C PRO A 66 2.67 3.46 -20.78
N LEU A 67 3.65 2.73 -20.24
CA LEU A 67 4.98 2.66 -20.85
C LEU A 67 4.94 1.76 -22.10
N GLU A 68 5.34 2.30 -23.23
CA GLU A 68 5.42 1.58 -24.51
C GLU A 68 6.79 0.90 -24.68
N PRO A 69 6.88 -0.20 -25.45
CA PRO A 69 5.81 -0.88 -26.18
C PRO A 69 5.09 -1.96 -25.34
N LEU A 70 3.78 -2.08 -25.47
CA LEU A 70 2.96 -3.08 -24.76
C LEU A 70 2.98 -4.49 -25.40
N THR A 71 3.55 -4.62 -26.61
CA THR A 71 3.48 -5.84 -27.42
C THR A 71 4.63 -6.81 -27.18
N ASN A 72 5.69 -6.39 -26.51
CA ASN A 72 6.91 -7.17 -26.32
C ASN A 72 7.45 -6.96 -24.89
N PHE A 73 7.32 -7.99 -24.06
CA PHE A 73 7.71 -7.91 -22.65
C PHE A 73 9.18 -7.48 -22.42
N PRO A 74 10.20 -8.05 -23.10
CA PRO A 74 11.59 -7.57 -22.95
C PRO A 74 11.79 -6.11 -23.38
N ALA A 75 11.05 -5.62 -24.36
CA ALA A 75 11.11 -4.22 -24.76
C ALA A 75 10.41 -3.32 -23.75
N TRP A 76 9.28 -3.78 -23.18
CA TRP A 76 8.60 -3.09 -22.10
C TRP A 76 9.49 -2.98 -20.84
N ILE A 77 10.16 -4.05 -20.42
CA ILE A 77 11.10 -4.00 -19.31
C ILE A 77 12.21 -2.96 -19.56
N ARG A 78 12.73 -2.86 -20.79
CA ARG A 78 13.71 -1.80 -21.11
C ARG A 78 13.12 -0.40 -20.97
N SER A 79 11.84 -0.19 -21.30
CA SER A 79 11.19 1.10 -21.11
C SER A 79 11.00 1.43 -19.62
N VAL A 80 10.69 0.45 -18.78
CA VAL A 80 10.65 0.61 -17.32
C VAL A 80 12.01 1.01 -16.75
N ILE A 81 13.07 0.32 -17.16
CA ILE A 81 14.44 0.63 -16.71
C ILE A 81 14.84 2.03 -17.16
N ARG A 82 14.54 2.40 -18.40
CA ARG A 82 14.80 3.74 -18.93
C ARG A 82 14.05 4.81 -18.15
N TRP A 83 12.77 4.59 -17.89
CA TRP A 83 11.95 5.52 -17.11
C TRP A 83 12.56 5.76 -15.71
N ARG A 84 13.00 4.70 -15.02
CA ARG A 84 13.68 4.80 -13.73
C ARG A 84 14.94 5.65 -13.76
N GLN A 85 15.67 5.65 -14.89
CA GLN A 85 16.92 6.38 -15.07
C GLN A 85 16.71 7.85 -15.49
N GLU A 86 15.69 8.10 -16.29
CA GLU A 86 15.45 9.38 -16.97
C GLU A 86 14.34 10.21 -16.29
N SER A 87 13.59 9.65 -15.33
CA SER A 87 12.47 10.35 -14.71
C SER A 87 12.95 11.60 -13.94
N GLU A 88 12.44 12.75 -14.35
CA GLU A 88 12.62 14.02 -13.67
C GLU A 88 11.82 14.13 -12.37
N PHE A 89 10.81 13.27 -12.21
CA PHE A 89 10.01 13.21 -10.99
C PHE A 89 10.85 12.65 -9.84
N GLY A 90 10.91 13.38 -8.74
CA GLY A 90 11.53 12.86 -7.52
C GLY A 90 10.78 11.59 -7.08
N ILE A 91 11.52 10.51 -6.80
CA ILE A 91 10.95 9.25 -6.31
C ILE A 91 10.05 9.49 -5.09
N GLU A 92 10.42 10.38 -4.19
CA GLU A 92 9.64 10.74 -3.02
C GLU A 92 8.25 11.30 -3.38
N ALA A 93 8.18 12.23 -4.33
CA ALA A 93 6.93 12.82 -4.76
C ALA A 93 6.00 11.76 -5.40
N SER A 94 6.58 10.84 -6.18
CA SER A 94 5.85 9.73 -6.78
C SER A 94 5.28 8.79 -5.71
N ILE A 95 6.08 8.42 -4.73
CA ILE A 95 5.67 7.56 -3.61
C ILE A 95 4.57 8.22 -2.79
N LEU A 96 4.73 9.50 -2.43
CA LEU A 96 3.73 10.25 -1.68
C LEU A 96 2.39 10.31 -2.44
N SER A 97 2.44 10.54 -3.75
CA SER A 97 1.24 10.54 -4.62
C SER A 97 0.56 9.17 -4.61
N GLY A 98 1.33 8.08 -4.77
CA GLY A 98 0.77 6.72 -4.77
C GLY A 98 0.19 6.30 -3.43
N LEU A 99 0.74 6.77 -2.35
CA LEU A 99 0.19 6.54 -1.01
C LEU A 99 -1.11 7.32 -0.79
N ASP A 100 -1.18 8.57 -1.21
CA ASP A 100 -2.41 9.36 -1.14
C ASP A 100 -3.51 8.73 -2.02
N GLU A 101 -3.19 8.29 -3.23
CA GLU A 101 -4.12 7.58 -4.11
C GLU A 101 -4.62 6.30 -3.46
N SER A 102 -3.72 5.49 -2.89
CA SER A 102 -4.07 4.26 -2.17
C SER A 102 -5.02 4.54 -1.03
N ARG A 103 -4.74 5.55 -0.20
CA ARG A 103 -5.60 5.96 0.92
C ARG A 103 -6.99 6.40 0.45
N LEU A 104 -7.05 7.24 -0.60
CA LEU A 104 -8.31 7.73 -1.17
C LEU A 104 -9.14 6.59 -1.77
N SER A 105 -8.48 5.52 -2.22
CA SER A 105 -9.12 4.30 -2.72
C SER A 105 -9.52 3.31 -1.62
N GLY A 106 -9.34 3.66 -0.34
CA GLY A 106 -9.70 2.81 0.81
C GLY A 106 -8.66 1.74 1.16
N VAL A 107 -7.45 1.82 0.62
CA VAL A 107 -6.34 0.94 0.99
C VAL A 107 -5.78 1.35 2.35
N THR A 108 -5.71 0.40 3.28
CA THR A 108 -5.20 0.61 4.64
C THR A 108 -3.85 -0.06 4.89
N SER A 109 -3.47 -1.01 4.05
CA SER A 109 -2.18 -1.70 4.15
C SER A 109 -1.59 -1.91 2.75
N ILE A 110 -0.28 -1.71 2.64
CA ILE A 110 0.44 -1.79 1.37
C ILE A 110 1.64 -2.73 1.52
N ALA A 111 1.82 -3.62 0.55
CA ALA A 111 3.04 -4.37 0.32
C ALA A 111 3.77 -3.75 -0.87
N GLU A 112 4.77 -2.95 -0.57
CA GLU A 112 5.55 -2.18 -1.54
C GLU A 112 6.77 -2.95 -2.02
N ILE A 113 6.94 -3.07 -3.32
CA ILE A 113 8.12 -3.64 -3.96
C ILE A 113 9.08 -2.49 -4.31
N ALA A 114 10.08 -2.28 -3.48
CA ALA A 114 10.99 -1.14 -3.55
C ALA A 114 12.33 -1.50 -4.19
N THR A 115 12.72 -0.81 -5.25
CA THR A 115 14.04 -0.95 -5.90
C THR A 115 15.15 -0.19 -5.18
N LYS A 116 14.79 0.79 -4.34
CA LYS A 116 15.71 1.57 -3.50
C LYS A 116 15.19 1.65 -2.08
N ASP A 117 16.09 1.79 -1.13
CA ASP A 117 15.72 2.07 0.26
C ASP A 117 15.27 3.54 0.38
N TRP A 118 13.96 3.75 0.56
CA TRP A 118 13.36 5.06 0.74
C TRP A 118 12.58 5.17 2.07
N ARG A 119 13.03 4.42 3.11
CA ARG A 119 12.41 4.42 4.44
C ARG A 119 12.30 5.82 5.05
N ASN A 120 13.24 6.71 4.74
CA ASN A 120 13.16 8.10 5.21
C ASN A 120 11.93 8.83 4.65
N SER A 121 11.56 8.54 3.42
CA SER A 121 10.33 9.09 2.79
C SER A 121 9.07 8.51 3.44
N LEU A 122 9.09 7.23 3.86
CA LEU A 122 7.99 6.61 4.61
C LEU A 122 7.82 7.20 6.01
N GLN A 123 8.92 7.54 6.71
CA GLN A 123 8.85 8.15 8.04
C GLN A 123 8.13 9.51 8.03
N ILE A 124 8.22 10.25 6.93
CA ILE A 124 7.48 11.50 6.74
C ILE A 124 5.97 11.23 6.71
N GLN A 125 5.56 10.04 6.34
CA GLN A 125 4.15 9.66 6.16
C GLN A 125 3.45 9.23 7.44
N GLU A 126 4.14 8.67 8.42
CA GLU A 126 3.56 8.39 9.74
C GLU A 126 2.97 9.67 10.36
N SER A 127 3.51 10.84 9.98
CA SER A 127 2.99 12.14 10.40
C SER A 127 1.76 12.62 9.62
N ARG A 128 1.38 11.96 8.51
CA ARG A 128 0.33 12.42 7.56
C ARG A 128 -0.95 11.60 7.54
N SER A 129 -1.16 10.68 8.46
CA SER A 129 -2.36 9.81 8.49
C SER A 129 -2.54 8.96 7.22
N LEU A 130 -1.44 8.47 6.64
CA LEU A 130 -1.42 7.62 5.46
C LEU A 130 -1.71 6.15 5.81
N PRO A 131 -1.78 5.21 4.84
CA PRO A 131 -2.15 3.82 5.11
C PRO A 131 -1.45 3.31 6.35
N SER A 132 -2.22 2.75 7.26
CA SER A 132 -1.79 2.46 8.63
C SER A 132 -0.62 1.48 8.71
N LYS A 133 -0.34 0.77 7.62
CA LYS A 133 0.76 -0.19 7.55
C LYS A 133 1.34 -0.29 6.14
N THR A 134 2.64 -0.03 6.01
CA THR A 134 3.39 -0.31 4.79
C THR A 134 4.49 -1.32 5.08
N LEU A 135 4.44 -2.46 4.38
CA LEU A 135 5.47 -3.48 4.40
C LEU A 135 6.32 -3.34 3.14
N MET A 136 7.62 -3.17 3.31
CA MET A 136 8.55 -3.01 2.19
C MET A 136 9.23 -4.33 1.86
N PHE A 137 9.14 -4.73 0.61
CA PHE A 137 9.89 -5.83 0.01
C PHE A 137 10.97 -5.23 -0.90
N ARG A 138 12.22 -5.46 -0.56
CA ARG A 138 13.33 -4.96 -1.36
C ARG A 138 13.52 -5.81 -2.60
N GLU A 139 13.39 -5.21 -3.79
CA GLU A 139 13.62 -5.85 -5.08
C GLU A 139 15.07 -5.70 -5.52
N TYR A 140 15.68 -6.79 -5.99
CA TYR A 140 17.02 -6.83 -6.54
C TYR A 140 16.99 -7.40 -7.95
N LEU A 141 17.53 -6.65 -8.91
CA LEU A 141 17.53 -7.00 -10.33
C LEU A 141 18.97 -7.15 -10.84
N GLY A 142 19.35 -8.37 -11.22
CA GLY A 142 20.68 -8.68 -11.76
C GLY A 142 20.57 -9.37 -13.12
N LEU A 143 20.51 -8.60 -14.21
CA LEU A 143 20.38 -9.13 -15.58
C LEU A 143 21.71 -9.57 -16.22
N SER A 144 22.84 -9.34 -15.57
CA SER A 144 24.16 -9.82 -15.93
C SER A 144 24.87 -10.33 -14.68
N ASP A 145 25.93 -11.15 -14.86
CA ASP A 145 26.69 -11.68 -13.73
C ASP A 145 27.29 -10.57 -12.87
N GLU A 146 27.79 -9.51 -13.48
CA GLU A 146 28.34 -8.35 -12.78
C GLU A 146 27.25 -7.59 -11.98
N ALA A 147 26.08 -7.37 -12.60
CA ALA A 147 24.95 -6.75 -11.93
C ALA A 147 24.45 -7.64 -10.77
N ALA A 148 24.35 -8.96 -10.98
CA ALA A 148 23.94 -9.89 -9.94
C ALA A 148 24.88 -9.88 -8.74
N GLN A 149 26.20 -9.86 -8.96
CA GLN A 149 27.20 -9.75 -7.88
C GLN A 149 27.04 -8.45 -7.08
N SER A 150 26.88 -7.31 -7.79
CA SER A 150 26.64 -6.01 -7.13
C SER A 150 25.36 -6.02 -6.29
N GLN A 151 24.27 -6.60 -6.82
CA GLN A 151 23.00 -6.68 -6.12
C GLN A 151 23.05 -7.61 -4.90
N LEU A 152 23.84 -8.70 -4.95
CA LEU A 152 24.07 -9.56 -3.78
C LEU A 152 24.74 -8.81 -2.65
N VAL A 153 25.79 -8.03 -2.93
CA VAL A 153 26.46 -7.21 -1.93
C VAL A 153 25.49 -6.20 -1.29
N ASP A 154 24.63 -5.58 -2.10
CA ASP A 154 23.63 -4.64 -1.57
C ASP A 154 22.55 -5.35 -0.74
N ALA A 155 22.14 -6.55 -1.14
CA ALA A 155 21.20 -7.36 -0.37
C ALA A 155 21.78 -7.75 1.00
N GLU A 156 23.03 -8.18 1.05
CA GLU A 156 23.71 -8.52 2.30
C GLU A 156 23.79 -7.31 3.24
N LYS A 157 24.18 -6.14 2.74
CA LYS A 157 24.20 -4.89 3.52
C LYS A 157 22.83 -4.52 4.06
N PHE A 158 21.80 -4.65 3.21
CA PHE A 158 20.40 -4.38 3.61
C PHE A 158 19.93 -5.32 4.71
N LEU A 159 20.23 -6.62 4.61
CA LEU A 159 19.89 -7.61 5.63
C LEU A 159 20.62 -7.31 6.94
N GLN A 160 21.93 -7.05 6.91
CA GLN A 160 22.70 -6.71 8.10
C GLN A 160 22.13 -5.47 8.81
N ALA A 161 21.79 -4.43 8.07
CA ALA A 161 21.23 -3.20 8.63
C ALA A 161 19.83 -3.34 9.21
N ASN A 162 19.09 -4.41 8.88
CA ASN A 162 17.69 -4.62 9.30
C ASN A 162 17.47 -5.84 10.20
N CYS A 163 18.42 -6.78 10.27
CA CYS A 163 18.35 -7.94 11.19
C CYS A 163 18.70 -7.56 12.62
N ASP A 164 19.46 -6.48 12.84
CA ASP A 164 19.86 -6.03 14.18
C ASP A 164 18.79 -5.14 14.87
N ALA A 165 17.65 -4.92 14.23
CA ALA A 165 16.56 -4.07 14.71
C ALA A 165 15.34 -4.85 15.26
N GLY A 166 15.49 -6.16 15.50
CA GLY A 166 14.43 -7.07 16.01
C GLY A 166 14.62 -7.48 17.48
#